data_bcfd937c1b145fd7a54b5ac5a0ebe5f9
#
_entry.id   bcfd937c1b145fd7a54b5ac5a0ebe5f9
#
_cell.length_a   1.000
_cell.length_b   1.000
_cell.length_c   1.000
_cell.angle_alpha   90.00
_cell.angle_beta   90.00
_cell.angle_gamma   90.00
#
_symmetry.space_group_name_H-M   'P 1'
#
loop_
_entity.id
_entity.type
_entity.pdbx_description
1 polymer ?
#
loop_
_entity_poly.entity_id
_entity_poly.type
_entity_poly.pdbx_seq_one_letter_code
_entity_poly.pdbx_strand_id
1 'polypeptide(L)'
;MKYCYECGTKLMDKYLEGEGMIPYCEKCGQYRFPIFNTAVSMEVLNPSQDKVILIQQYGRTRNILVAGYVNRGESAEEAVVREVREELGLEVGHIRFNKSKFYAGSNTLMINFSCVASSEDLSRRKTDEVDYVRWYSLDEARENVYHGSLAEEFLLHYLDHREQSE
;
A
#
# COMPACT_ATOMS: atom_id res chain seq x y z
N MET A 1 -18.70 5.89 -12.39
CA MET A 1 -19.69 6.21 -11.33
C MET A 1 -21.02 6.53 -11.99
N LYS A 2 -22.15 5.97 -11.50
CA LYS A 2 -23.49 6.18 -12.11
C LYS A 2 -24.36 7.18 -11.35
N TYR A 3 -24.10 7.31 -10.04
CA TYR A 3 -24.88 8.15 -9.14
C TYR A 3 -23.98 9.02 -8.27
N CYS A 4 -24.46 10.19 -7.92
CA CYS A 4 -23.77 11.09 -7.00
C CYS A 4 -23.68 10.51 -5.60
N TYR A 5 -22.50 10.42 -5.04
CA TYR A 5 -22.25 9.84 -3.72
C TYR A 5 -22.78 10.72 -2.55
N GLU A 6 -23.06 12.00 -2.81
CA GLU A 6 -23.61 12.90 -1.80
C GLU A 6 -25.14 12.90 -1.77
N CYS A 7 -25.80 12.92 -2.94
CA CYS A 7 -27.25 13.13 -3.00
C CYS A 7 -28.03 12.02 -3.72
N GLY A 8 -27.34 11.00 -4.25
CA GLY A 8 -27.96 9.87 -4.95
C GLY A 8 -28.51 10.19 -6.35
N THR A 9 -28.41 11.44 -6.85
CA THR A 9 -28.90 11.81 -8.17
C THR A 9 -28.08 11.11 -9.26
N LYS A 10 -28.74 10.62 -10.30
CA LYS A 10 -28.04 10.03 -11.47
C LYS A 10 -27.16 11.08 -12.11
N LEU A 11 -25.90 10.73 -12.36
CA LEU A 11 -24.94 11.61 -13.00
C LEU A 11 -25.14 11.62 -14.51
N MET A 12 -24.80 12.76 -15.12
CA MET A 12 -24.69 12.95 -16.57
C MET A 12 -23.25 13.40 -16.89
N ASP A 13 -22.80 13.08 -18.09
CA ASP A 13 -21.52 13.57 -18.54
C ASP A 13 -21.64 15.03 -19.00
N LYS A 14 -20.74 15.90 -18.52
CA LYS A 14 -20.66 17.31 -18.87
C LYS A 14 -19.21 17.68 -19.18
N TYR A 15 -19.03 18.49 -20.20
CA TYR A 15 -17.71 18.95 -20.59
C TYR A 15 -17.10 19.89 -19.54
N LEU A 16 -15.86 19.61 -19.17
CA LEU A 16 -15.02 20.46 -18.32
C LEU A 16 -13.76 20.80 -19.11
N GLU A 17 -13.46 22.08 -19.22
CA GLU A 17 -12.29 22.57 -19.95
C GLU A 17 -11.00 21.99 -19.33
N GLY A 18 -10.12 21.44 -20.18
CA GLY A 18 -8.90 20.76 -19.78
C GLY A 18 -9.06 19.28 -19.38
N GLU A 19 -10.27 18.83 -19.01
CA GLU A 19 -10.53 17.47 -18.50
C GLU A 19 -11.42 16.62 -19.42
N GLY A 20 -12.19 17.26 -20.34
CA GLY A 20 -13.11 16.57 -21.24
C GLY A 20 -14.47 16.27 -20.60
N MET A 21 -15.03 15.10 -20.93
CA MET A 21 -16.35 14.67 -20.44
C MET A 21 -16.23 14.02 -19.06
N ILE A 22 -16.72 14.72 -18.03
CA ILE A 22 -16.66 14.31 -16.63
C ILE A 22 -18.09 14.14 -16.07
N PRO A 23 -18.38 13.09 -15.27
CA PRO A 23 -19.64 12.95 -14.58
C PRO A 23 -20.01 14.18 -13.75
N TYR A 24 -21.21 14.71 -13.97
CA TYR A 24 -21.71 15.92 -13.31
C TYR A 24 -23.03 15.65 -12.60
N CYS A 25 -23.18 16.20 -11.41
CA CYS A 25 -24.42 16.16 -10.63
C CYS A 25 -25.16 17.49 -10.76
N GLU A 26 -26.27 17.51 -11.49
CA GLU A 26 -27.09 18.72 -11.63
C GLU A 26 -27.65 19.24 -10.30
N LYS A 27 -28.08 18.32 -9.42
CA LYS A 27 -28.63 18.69 -8.11
C LYS A 27 -27.60 19.36 -7.19
N CYS A 28 -26.33 18.87 -7.16
CA CYS A 28 -25.26 19.46 -6.36
C CYS A 28 -24.51 20.57 -7.08
N GLY A 29 -24.67 20.70 -8.40
CA GLY A 29 -23.94 21.68 -9.21
C GLY A 29 -22.44 21.37 -9.33
N GLN A 30 -22.02 20.09 -9.22
CA GLN A 30 -20.62 19.74 -9.12
C GLN A 30 -20.22 18.56 -10.01
N TYR A 31 -18.98 18.61 -10.52
CA TYR A 31 -18.34 17.49 -11.19
C TYR A 31 -17.97 16.40 -10.17
N ARG A 32 -17.92 15.15 -10.62
CA ARG A 32 -17.62 13.98 -9.81
C ARG A 32 -16.49 13.19 -10.44
N PHE A 33 -15.32 13.28 -9.83
CA PHE A 33 -14.13 12.51 -10.23
C PHE A 33 -14.20 11.07 -9.70
N PRO A 34 -13.40 10.15 -10.24
CA PRO A 34 -13.38 8.77 -9.77
C PRO A 34 -13.09 8.66 -8.27
N ILE A 35 -13.84 7.79 -7.59
CA ILE A 35 -13.60 7.46 -6.18
C ILE A 35 -13.02 6.06 -6.12
N PHE A 36 -11.89 5.92 -5.44
CA PHE A 36 -11.23 4.65 -5.17
C PHE A 36 -10.54 4.71 -3.79
N ASN A 37 -10.27 3.53 -3.22
CA ASN A 37 -9.49 3.44 -2.01
C ASN A 37 -8.02 3.76 -2.30
N THR A 38 -7.30 4.28 -1.31
CA THR A 38 -5.85 4.43 -1.36
C THR A 38 -5.25 3.59 -0.26
N ALA A 39 -4.24 2.80 -0.58
CA ALA A 39 -3.53 1.98 0.38
C ALA A 39 -2.02 2.03 0.11
N VAL A 40 -1.25 1.80 1.15
CA VAL A 40 0.21 1.65 1.07
C VAL A 40 0.59 0.19 1.20
N SER A 41 1.70 -0.18 0.61
CA SER A 41 2.41 -1.44 0.80
C SER A 41 3.88 -1.12 0.96
N MET A 42 4.62 -1.89 1.77
CA MET A 42 6.01 -1.52 2.02
C MET A 42 6.95 -2.71 2.18
N GLU A 43 8.15 -2.58 1.62
CA GLU A 43 9.33 -3.36 1.96
C GLU A 43 9.92 -2.78 3.24
N VAL A 44 9.67 -3.45 4.37
CA VAL A 44 10.27 -3.09 5.65
C VAL A 44 11.63 -3.77 5.76
N LEU A 45 12.69 -2.98 5.65
CA LEU A 45 14.07 -3.44 5.71
C LEU A 45 14.60 -3.39 7.14
N ASN A 46 15.50 -4.30 7.48
CA ASN A 46 16.25 -4.22 8.73
C ASN A 46 17.29 -3.08 8.69
N PRO A 47 17.92 -2.69 9.84
CA PRO A 47 18.89 -1.60 9.89
C PRO A 47 20.07 -1.77 8.92
N SER A 48 20.49 -3.02 8.65
CA SER A 48 21.58 -3.34 7.70
C SER A 48 21.13 -3.37 6.24
N GLN A 49 19.81 -3.30 5.99
CA GLN A 49 19.18 -3.36 4.67
C GLN A 49 19.51 -4.62 3.84
N ASP A 50 19.85 -5.70 4.49
CA ASP A 50 20.13 -7.02 3.90
C ASP A 50 18.98 -8.02 4.10
N LYS A 51 17.94 -7.64 4.89
CA LYS A 51 16.73 -8.42 5.09
C LYS A 51 15.49 -7.57 4.91
N VAL A 52 14.39 -8.23 4.55
CA VAL A 52 13.04 -7.66 4.45
C VAL A 52 12.02 -8.51 5.22
N ILE A 53 11.01 -7.87 5.77
CA ILE A 53 9.91 -8.57 6.45
C ILE A 53 8.90 -9.07 5.41
N LEU A 54 8.49 -10.34 5.59
CA LEU A 54 7.24 -10.85 5.05
C LEU A 54 6.34 -11.31 6.20
N ILE A 55 5.03 -11.14 6.01
CA ILE A 55 3.99 -11.44 6.99
C ILE A 55 2.97 -12.42 6.41
N GLN A 56 2.24 -13.10 7.31
CA GLN A 56 1.02 -13.85 6.98
C GLN A 56 -0.12 -13.33 7.85
N GLN A 57 -1.31 -13.20 7.28
CA GLN A 57 -2.48 -12.61 7.93
C GLN A 57 -3.75 -13.43 7.64
N TYR A 58 -4.73 -13.32 8.55
CA TYR A 58 -6.08 -13.86 8.40
C TYR A 58 -6.12 -15.38 8.16
N GLY A 59 -5.28 -16.12 8.86
CA GLY A 59 -5.17 -17.59 8.76
C GLY A 59 -4.65 -18.10 7.41
N ARG A 60 -4.06 -17.24 6.59
CA ARG A 60 -3.51 -17.61 5.28
C ARG A 60 -2.01 -17.79 5.36
N THR A 61 -1.51 -18.93 4.88
CA THR A 61 -0.08 -19.25 4.81
C THR A 61 0.60 -18.65 3.57
N ARG A 62 0.30 -17.36 3.29
CA ARG A 62 0.84 -16.63 2.12
C ARG A 62 1.72 -15.51 2.63
N ASN A 63 3.00 -15.55 2.28
CA ASN A 63 3.94 -14.49 2.62
C ASN A 63 3.69 -13.27 1.74
N ILE A 64 3.32 -12.16 2.35
CA ILE A 64 3.03 -10.89 1.68
C ILE A 64 3.80 -9.75 2.35
N LEU A 65 3.79 -8.59 1.72
CA LEU A 65 4.30 -7.36 2.29
C LEU A 65 3.31 -6.80 3.33
N VAL A 66 3.80 -6.00 4.26
CA VAL A 66 2.97 -5.15 5.13
C VAL A 66 2.20 -4.17 4.26
N ALA A 67 0.92 -3.98 4.54
CA ALA A 67 0.07 -3.08 3.75
C ALA A 67 -1.14 -2.61 4.56
N GLY A 68 -1.60 -1.39 4.31
CA GLY A 68 -2.80 -0.86 4.93
C GLY A 68 -3.41 0.31 4.19
N TYR A 69 -4.63 0.66 4.56
CA TYR A 69 -5.33 1.78 3.94
C TYR A 69 -4.84 3.12 4.48
N VAL A 70 -4.76 4.12 3.59
CA VAL A 70 -4.51 5.51 3.98
C VAL A 70 -5.80 6.09 4.58
N ASN A 71 -5.71 6.63 5.79
CA ASN A 71 -6.83 7.25 6.48
C ASN A 71 -7.08 8.67 5.98
N ARG A 72 -8.30 9.17 6.19
CA ARG A 72 -8.63 10.55 5.84
C ARG A 72 -7.78 11.53 6.67
N GLY A 73 -7.07 12.42 6.00
CA GLY A 73 -6.21 13.43 6.63
C GLY A 73 -4.79 12.95 6.91
N GLU A 74 -4.44 11.74 6.51
CA GLU A 74 -3.13 11.13 6.62
C GLU A 74 -2.41 11.18 5.26
N SER A 75 -1.11 11.44 5.24
CA SER A 75 -0.28 11.24 4.05
C SER A 75 0.05 9.75 3.86
N ALA A 76 0.50 9.37 2.66
CA ALA A 76 0.90 7.99 2.40
C ALA A 76 2.10 7.57 3.27
N GLU A 77 3.05 8.47 3.50
CA GLU A 77 4.23 8.24 4.36
C GLU A 77 3.84 8.08 5.84
N GLU A 78 2.87 8.85 6.34
CA GLU A 78 2.32 8.67 7.68
C GLU A 78 1.61 7.33 7.83
N ALA A 79 0.88 6.89 6.80
CA ALA A 79 0.25 5.57 6.78
C ALA A 79 1.31 4.45 6.84
N VAL A 80 2.44 4.57 6.13
CA VAL A 80 3.57 3.60 6.23
C VAL A 80 4.05 3.48 7.67
N VAL A 81 4.33 4.60 8.35
CA VAL A 81 4.82 4.61 9.74
C VAL A 81 3.79 3.99 10.69
N ARG A 82 2.52 4.35 10.53
CA ARG A 82 1.43 3.85 11.37
C ARG A 82 1.24 2.35 11.21
N GLU A 83 1.10 1.84 9.98
CA GLU A 83 0.87 0.42 9.71
C GLU A 83 2.03 -0.45 10.23
N VAL A 84 3.29 -0.05 9.99
CA VAL A 84 4.44 -0.79 10.52
C VAL A 84 4.47 -0.79 12.05
N ARG A 85 4.14 0.33 12.69
CA ARG A 85 4.04 0.39 14.15
C ARG A 85 2.88 -0.44 14.67
N GLU A 86 1.72 -0.39 14.02
CA GLU A 86 0.52 -1.12 14.44
C GLU A 86 0.68 -2.63 14.27
N GLU A 87 1.16 -3.10 13.13
CA GLU A 87 1.26 -4.54 12.85
C GLU A 87 2.53 -5.18 13.44
N LEU A 88 3.66 -4.48 13.39
CA LEU A 88 4.96 -5.06 13.73
C LEU A 88 5.55 -4.53 15.06
N GLY A 89 5.05 -3.42 15.58
CA GLY A 89 5.61 -2.74 16.75
C GLY A 89 6.97 -2.09 16.50
N LEU A 90 7.32 -1.84 15.22
CA LEU A 90 8.60 -1.26 14.82
C LEU A 90 8.45 0.23 14.50
N GLU A 91 9.49 1.00 14.79
CA GLU A 91 9.67 2.35 14.27
C GLU A 91 10.47 2.28 12.97
N VAL A 92 10.07 3.08 11.98
CA VAL A 92 10.72 3.12 10.66
C VAL A 92 11.06 4.54 10.23
N GLY A 93 12.09 4.65 9.39
CA GLY A 93 12.51 5.85 8.71
C GLY A 93 12.96 5.57 7.29
N HIS A 94 13.61 6.55 6.64
CA HIS A 94 14.10 6.43 5.26
C HIS A 94 13.02 5.92 4.30
N ILE A 95 11.80 6.51 4.40
CA ILE A 95 10.67 6.14 3.58
C ILE A 95 10.90 6.64 2.16
N ARG A 96 10.87 5.74 1.18
CA ARG A 96 11.07 6.05 -0.24
C ARG A 96 9.96 5.44 -1.08
N PHE A 97 9.38 6.23 -1.98
CA PHE A 97 8.43 5.75 -2.98
C PHE A 97 9.14 4.84 -3.99
N ASN A 98 8.56 3.68 -4.28
CA ASN A 98 9.08 2.73 -5.28
C ASN A 98 8.20 2.72 -6.54
N LYS A 99 6.90 2.45 -6.38
CA LYS A 99 5.97 2.25 -7.48
C LYS A 99 4.52 2.44 -7.01
N SER A 100 3.61 2.72 -7.93
CA SER A 100 2.17 2.62 -7.66
C SER A 100 1.47 1.76 -8.72
N LYS A 101 0.34 1.15 -8.32
CA LYS A 101 -0.49 0.36 -9.21
C LYS A 101 -1.95 0.42 -8.78
N PHE A 102 -2.85 0.65 -9.73
CA PHE A 102 -4.27 0.49 -9.46
C PHE A 102 -4.66 -0.99 -9.47
N TYR A 103 -5.19 -1.47 -8.36
CA TYR A 103 -5.67 -2.83 -8.20
C TYR A 103 -7.19 -2.89 -8.36
N ALA A 104 -7.64 -3.34 -9.52
CA ALA A 104 -9.06 -3.36 -9.88
C ALA A 104 -9.91 -4.26 -8.98
N GLY A 105 -9.32 -5.34 -8.44
CA GLY A 105 -10.02 -6.31 -7.60
C GLY A 105 -10.63 -5.72 -6.32
N SER A 106 -10.01 -4.68 -5.75
CA SER A 106 -10.53 -3.95 -4.57
C SER A 106 -10.80 -2.47 -4.84
N ASN A 107 -10.75 -2.02 -6.10
CA ASN A 107 -10.88 -0.59 -6.46
C ASN A 107 -9.91 0.28 -5.65
N THR A 108 -8.62 -0.09 -5.60
CA THR A 108 -7.62 0.54 -4.75
C THR A 108 -6.41 1.00 -5.55
N LEU A 109 -5.99 2.25 -5.34
CA LEU A 109 -4.66 2.71 -5.73
C LEU A 109 -3.68 2.25 -4.64
N MET A 110 -2.81 1.31 -4.99
CA MET A 110 -1.72 0.83 -4.14
C MET A 110 -0.47 1.67 -4.41
N ILE A 111 0.11 2.23 -3.35
CA ILE A 111 1.35 3.02 -3.38
C ILE A 111 2.38 2.23 -2.59
N ASN A 112 3.43 1.78 -3.27
CA ASN A 112 4.48 0.98 -2.66
C ASN A 112 5.67 1.84 -2.24
N PHE A 113 6.16 1.58 -1.04
CA PHE A 113 7.31 2.24 -0.42
C PHE A 113 8.32 1.22 0.08
N SER A 114 9.58 1.63 0.19
CA SER A 114 10.55 0.97 1.05
C SER A 114 10.81 1.83 2.29
N CYS A 115 11.08 1.19 3.43
CA CYS A 115 11.44 1.87 4.68
C CYS A 115 12.43 1.02 5.48
N VAL A 116 13.17 1.67 6.39
CA VAL A 116 14.18 1.00 7.22
C VAL A 116 13.73 1.01 8.67
N ALA A 117 13.63 -0.17 9.27
CA ALA A 117 13.30 -0.34 10.68
C ALA A 117 14.48 0.07 11.57
N SER A 118 14.17 0.61 12.76
CA SER A 118 15.16 0.98 13.77
C SER A 118 15.79 -0.22 14.48
N SER A 119 15.13 -1.40 14.45
CA SER A 119 15.60 -2.65 15.04
C SER A 119 15.01 -3.88 14.36
N GLU A 120 15.53 -5.06 14.66
CA GLU A 120 14.93 -6.35 14.23
C GLU A 120 14.02 -6.97 15.31
N ASP A 121 13.77 -6.28 16.43
CA ASP A 121 12.98 -6.81 17.55
C ASP A 121 11.48 -6.79 17.25
N LEU A 122 10.91 -7.97 17.00
CA LEU A 122 9.50 -8.19 16.72
C LEU A 122 8.67 -8.57 17.97
N SER A 123 9.21 -8.41 19.18
CA SER A 123 8.53 -8.79 20.42
C SER A 123 7.25 -7.99 20.70
N ARG A 124 7.10 -6.81 20.11
CA ARG A 124 5.96 -5.91 20.27
C ARG A 124 4.89 -6.02 19.16
N ARG A 125 5.05 -7.00 18.23
CA ARG A 125 4.08 -7.18 17.16
C ARG A 125 2.69 -7.50 17.70
N LYS A 126 1.64 -7.05 17.02
CA LYS A 126 0.28 -7.48 17.31
C LYS A 126 0.00 -8.86 16.72
N THR A 127 -0.48 -9.78 17.55
CA THR A 127 -0.75 -11.17 17.16
C THR A 127 -2.20 -11.42 16.71
N ASP A 128 -3.06 -10.43 16.81
CA ASP A 128 -4.46 -10.48 16.38
C ASP A 128 -4.64 -10.11 14.89
N GLU A 129 -3.70 -9.37 14.31
CA GLU A 129 -3.73 -8.99 12.89
C GLU A 129 -2.70 -9.73 12.04
N VAL A 130 -1.52 -10.07 12.63
CA VAL A 130 -0.42 -10.74 11.95
C VAL A 130 -0.17 -12.12 12.57
N ASP A 131 -0.55 -13.17 11.86
CA ASP A 131 -0.38 -14.56 12.32
C ASP A 131 1.07 -14.99 12.38
N TYR A 132 1.86 -14.58 11.37
CA TYR A 132 3.26 -14.91 11.24
C TYR A 132 4.06 -13.76 10.66
N VAL A 133 5.28 -13.55 11.17
CA VAL A 133 6.22 -12.53 10.69
C VAL A 133 7.64 -13.08 10.78
N ARG A 134 8.44 -12.80 9.76
CA ARG A 134 9.84 -13.20 9.74
C ARG A 134 10.66 -12.25 8.88
N TRP A 135 11.90 -12.01 9.31
CA TRP A 135 12.95 -11.43 8.50
C TRP A 135 13.48 -12.49 7.52
N TYR A 136 13.51 -12.15 6.25
CA TYR A 136 14.07 -12.95 5.16
C TYR A 136 15.27 -12.20 4.59
N SER A 137 16.35 -12.89 4.24
CA SER A 137 17.34 -12.30 3.33
C SER A 137 16.64 -11.90 2.03
N LEU A 138 17.24 -10.98 1.27
CA LEU A 138 16.60 -10.50 0.04
C LEU A 138 16.38 -11.61 -0.99
N ASP A 139 17.31 -12.57 -1.07
CA ASP A 139 17.18 -13.75 -1.94
C ASP A 139 16.08 -14.68 -1.44
N GLU A 140 16.06 -15.00 -0.14
CA GLU A 140 14.97 -15.79 0.45
C GLU A 140 13.60 -15.12 0.25
N ALA A 141 13.51 -13.80 0.36
CA ALA A 141 12.25 -13.07 0.18
C ALA A 141 11.73 -13.22 -1.26
N ARG A 142 12.61 -13.14 -2.26
CA ARG A 142 12.28 -13.36 -3.67
C ARG A 142 11.67 -14.73 -3.91
N GLU A 143 12.18 -15.74 -3.23
CA GLU A 143 11.71 -17.15 -3.38
C GLU A 143 10.44 -17.44 -2.55
N ASN A 144 10.23 -16.73 -1.44
CA ASN A 144 9.19 -17.04 -0.47
C ASN A 144 7.97 -16.13 -0.53
N VAL A 145 8.02 -15.01 -1.22
CA VAL A 145 6.84 -14.14 -1.43
C VAL A 145 5.76 -14.89 -2.20
N TYR A 146 4.49 -14.64 -1.88
CA TYR A 146 3.37 -15.31 -2.54
C TYR A 146 3.34 -14.99 -4.04
N HIS A 147 3.66 -16.00 -4.86
CA HIS A 147 3.77 -15.88 -6.32
C HIS A 147 2.45 -15.49 -7.00
N GLY A 148 2.53 -14.67 -8.03
CA GLY A 148 1.39 -14.14 -8.77
C GLY A 148 0.62 -13.05 -8.03
N SER A 149 1.15 -12.56 -6.90
CA SER A 149 0.53 -11.52 -6.09
C SER A 149 1.06 -10.12 -6.42
N LEU A 150 0.32 -9.10 -5.98
CA LEU A 150 0.81 -7.71 -6.03
C LEU A 150 2.01 -7.49 -5.11
N ALA A 151 2.10 -8.24 -4.01
CA ALA A 151 3.25 -8.19 -3.11
C ALA A 151 4.53 -8.68 -3.80
N GLU A 152 4.45 -9.76 -4.59
CA GLU A 152 5.57 -10.21 -5.42
C GLU A 152 5.97 -9.14 -6.44
N GLU A 153 5.02 -8.58 -7.17
CA GLU A 153 5.31 -7.55 -8.18
C GLU A 153 6.05 -6.35 -7.58
N PHE A 154 5.65 -5.89 -6.40
CA PHE A 154 6.29 -4.78 -5.72
C PHE A 154 7.67 -5.15 -5.19
N LEU A 155 7.78 -6.28 -4.50
CA LEU A 155 9.05 -6.76 -3.97
C LEU A 155 10.10 -6.95 -5.08
N LEU A 156 9.73 -7.61 -6.18
CA LEU A 156 10.64 -7.81 -7.30
C LEU A 156 11.05 -6.48 -7.94
N HIS A 157 10.10 -5.56 -8.11
CA HIS A 157 10.43 -4.22 -8.61
C HIS A 157 11.45 -3.52 -7.69
N TYR A 158 11.23 -3.54 -6.37
CA TYR A 158 12.17 -2.97 -5.40
C TYR A 158 13.55 -3.63 -5.51
N LEU A 159 13.63 -4.95 -5.47
CA LEU A 159 14.90 -5.70 -5.51
C LEU A 159 15.70 -5.46 -6.79
N ASP A 160 15.02 -5.29 -7.92
CA ASP A 160 15.69 -5.08 -9.23
C ASP A 160 16.14 -3.62 -9.44
N HIS A 161 15.65 -2.64 -8.64
CA HIS A 161 15.96 -1.22 -8.83
C HIS A 161 16.65 -0.56 -7.63
N ARG A 162 16.82 -1.27 -6.51
CA ARG A 162 17.36 -0.70 -5.26
C ARG A 162 18.77 -0.12 -5.40
N GLU A 163 19.60 -0.68 -6.30
CA GLU A 163 20.98 -0.26 -6.53
C GLU A 163 21.11 1.01 -7.40
N GLN A 164 20.02 1.42 -8.05
CA GLN A 164 20.00 2.62 -8.92
C GLN A 164 19.63 3.90 -8.16
N SER A 165 19.38 3.80 -6.85
CA SER A 165 18.81 4.88 -6.01
C SER A 165 19.80 5.46 -5.00
N GLU A 166 21.12 5.20 -5.16
CA GLU A 166 22.19 5.81 -4.38
C GLU A 166 22.73 7.11 -5.01
#